data_3f8648cb8cbf3b64cf5b7fc8e87482c3
#
_entry.id   3f8648cb8cbf3b64cf5b7fc8e87482c3
#
_cell.length_a   1.000
_cell.length_b   1.000
_cell.length_c   1.000
_cell.angle_alpha   90.00
_cell.angle_beta   90.00
_cell.angle_gamma   90.00
#
_symmetry.space_group_name_H-M   'P 1'
#
loop_
_entity.id
_entity.type
_entity.pdbx_description
1 polymer ?
#
loop_
_entity_poly.entity_id
_entity_poly.type
_entity_poly.pdbx_seq_one_letter_code
_entity_poly.pdbx_strand_id
1 'polypeptide(L)'
;NSTVPIYGRVLVDLGDEQSIEQSLSTFSSHMVNIVSIVDDLRDDALVLFDELGVGTDPIEGAALAIAVISEVRAAGAICAATTHYAELKAYALNTPGVKNASCEFDIETLRPTYKLTIGTPGRSNALAISERLGLPKHIIDRALAEVSSDDRRFEDVIDKLEAARIDAEKYREEAENMRREYEKFKTEAEAKIKEKIAAGKINAFFKEICLLQQDFVRSDLFQG
;
A
#
# COMPACT_ATOMS: atom_id res chain seq x y z
N ASN A 1 12.73 -9.67 0.01
CA ASN A 1 13.09 -9.79 -1.41
C ASN A 1 12.11 -8.96 -2.22
N SER A 2 12.61 -7.96 -2.91
CA SER A 2 11.81 -7.12 -3.82
C SER A 2 12.15 -7.51 -5.25
N THR A 3 11.13 -7.58 -6.11
CA THR A 3 11.31 -7.79 -7.55
C THR A 3 10.99 -6.47 -8.25
N VAL A 4 11.92 -5.97 -9.06
CA VAL A 4 11.76 -4.74 -9.83
C VAL A 4 11.88 -5.11 -11.29
N PRO A 5 11.00 -4.62 -12.19
CA PRO A 5 11.15 -4.82 -13.62
C PRO A 5 12.40 -4.13 -14.16
N ILE A 6 12.89 -4.61 -15.29
CA ILE A 6 13.99 -3.96 -16.01
C ILE A 6 13.38 -2.89 -16.90
N TYR A 7 13.80 -1.64 -16.73
CA TYR A 7 13.40 -0.52 -17.57
C TYR A 7 14.46 -0.22 -18.63
N GLY A 8 14.04 0.12 -19.83
CA GLY A 8 14.93 0.57 -20.89
C GLY A 8 15.52 1.93 -20.60
N ARG A 9 14.77 2.79 -19.88
CA ARG A 9 15.20 4.12 -19.45
C ARG A 9 14.70 4.46 -18.05
N VAL A 10 15.49 5.27 -17.34
CA VAL A 10 15.09 5.92 -16.09
C VAL A 10 15.28 7.42 -16.28
N LEU A 11 14.18 8.15 -16.30
CA LEU A 11 14.11 9.59 -16.50
C LEU A 11 13.72 10.24 -15.18
N VAL A 12 14.48 11.23 -14.75
CA VAL A 12 14.36 11.76 -13.38
C VAL A 12 14.43 13.29 -13.38
N ASP A 13 13.49 13.93 -12.69
CA ASP A 13 13.51 15.32 -12.32
C ASP A 13 13.54 15.42 -10.80
N LEU A 14 14.70 15.77 -10.22
CA LEU A 14 14.93 15.92 -8.78
C LEU A 14 15.08 17.39 -8.43
N GLY A 15 14.37 17.85 -7.40
CA GLY A 15 14.28 19.26 -7.00
C GLY A 15 15.55 19.92 -6.48
N ASP A 16 16.65 19.21 -6.37
CA ASP A 16 17.86 19.63 -5.65
C ASP A 16 18.96 20.31 -6.50
N GLU A 17 18.68 20.70 -7.72
CA GLU A 17 19.66 21.53 -8.45
C GLU A 17 19.70 22.98 -7.94
N GLN A 18 20.12 23.16 -6.68
CA GLN A 18 20.58 24.45 -6.15
C GLN A 18 21.95 24.81 -6.76
N SER A 19 22.06 24.81 -8.08
CA SER A 19 23.26 25.34 -8.73
C SER A 19 23.19 26.87 -8.71
N ILE A 20 24.01 27.44 -7.87
CA ILE A 20 24.24 28.90 -7.71
C ILE A 20 24.60 29.59 -9.03
N GLU A 21 24.90 28.84 -10.08
CA GLU A 21 25.37 29.33 -11.38
C GLU A 21 24.29 29.49 -12.45
N GLN A 22 23.06 28.99 -12.24
CA GLN A 22 22.00 29.17 -13.24
C GLN A 22 21.02 30.24 -12.82
N SER A 23 20.89 31.29 -13.63
CA SER A 23 19.98 32.42 -13.46
C SER A 23 18.48 32.08 -13.68
N LEU A 24 18.15 30.81 -13.84
CA LEU A 24 16.78 30.33 -14.01
C LEU A 24 16.11 30.18 -12.65
N SER A 25 14.82 30.54 -12.55
CA SER A 25 14.03 30.24 -11.37
C SER A 25 13.90 28.71 -11.20
N THR A 26 13.70 28.22 -9.97
CA THR A 26 13.49 26.79 -9.67
C THR A 26 12.47 26.16 -10.61
N PHE A 27 11.35 26.84 -10.85
CA PHE A 27 10.32 26.38 -11.79
C PHE A 27 10.85 26.21 -13.22
N SER A 28 11.62 27.16 -13.72
CA SER A 28 12.17 27.09 -15.08
C SER A 28 13.15 25.94 -15.25
N SER A 29 13.95 25.64 -14.23
CA SER A 29 14.88 24.49 -14.25
C SER A 29 14.12 23.17 -14.34
N HIS A 30 13.09 22.99 -13.52
CA HIS A 30 12.20 21.82 -13.59
C HIS A 30 11.55 21.70 -14.97
N MET A 31 11.05 22.81 -15.53
CA MET A 31 10.40 22.76 -16.86
C MET A 31 11.37 22.36 -17.97
N VAL A 32 12.61 22.78 -17.96
CA VAL A 32 13.62 22.33 -18.93
C VAL A 32 13.84 20.81 -18.85
N ASN A 33 13.95 20.28 -17.64
CA ASN A 33 14.08 18.84 -17.41
C ASN A 33 12.83 18.08 -17.85
N ILE A 34 11.64 18.57 -17.50
CA ILE A 34 10.36 17.97 -17.88
C ILE A 34 10.20 17.93 -19.40
N VAL A 35 10.58 19.00 -20.13
CA VAL A 35 10.57 19.02 -21.60
C VAL A 35 11.47 17.89 -22.15
N SER A 36 12.69 17.79 -21.64
CA SER A 36 13.62 16.71 -22.05
C SER A 36 13.08 15.31 -21.77
N ILE A 37 12.41 15.13 -20.61
CA ILE A 37 11.77 13.88 -20.23
C ILE A 37 10.63 13.55 -21.19
N VAL A 38 9.76 14.51 -21.51
CA VAL A 38 8.63 14.33 -22.41
C VAL A 38 9.10 13.98 -23.82
N ASP A 39 10.15 14.61 -24.31
CA ASP A 39 10.74 14.32 -25.64
C ASP A 39 11.32 12.90 -25.75
N ASP A 40 11.72 12.31 -24.61
CA ASP A 40 12.37 10.98 -24.55
C ASP A 40 11.46 9.87 -24.00
N LEU A 41 10.16 10.15 -23.83
CA LEU A 41 9.18 9.18 -23.30
C LEU A 41 9.04 7.94 -24.19
N ARG A 42 9.00 6.76 -23.55
CA ARG A 42 8.76 5.46 -24.14
C ARG A 42 7.98 4.57 -23.18
N ASP A 43 7.37 3.54 -23.70
CA ASP A 43 6.58 2.57 -22.93
C ASP A 43 7.41 1.71 -21.95
N ASP A 44 8.71 1.59 -22.17
CA ASP A 44 9.67 0.91 -21.29
C ASP A 44 10.39 1.84 -20.31
N ALA A 45 9.95 3.11 -20.16
CA ALA A 45 10.56 4.08 -19.27
C ALA A 45 9.98 4.04 -17.86
N LEU A 46 10.85 4.31 -16.87
CA LEU A 46 10.48 4.72 -15.52
C LEU A 46 10.74 6.21 -15.36
N VAL A 47 9.71 6.97 -15.03
CA VAL A 47 9.78 8.42 -14.84
C VAL A 47 9.59 8.76 -13.36
N LEU A 48 10.51 9.54 -12.80
CA LEU A 48 10.49 9.96 -11.41
C LEU A 48 10.48 11.48 -11.36
N PHE A 49 9.45 12.05 -10.73
CA PHE A 49 9.34 13.49 -10.49
C PHE A 49 9.36 13.78 -8.98
N ASP A 50 10.18 14.72 -8.56
CA ASP A 50 10.16 15.22 -7.21
C ASP A 50 9.57 16.64 -7.18
N GLU A 51 8.58 16.86 -6.31
CA GLU A 51 7.86 18.13 -6.15
C GLU A 51 7.26 18.67 -7.47
N LEU A 52 6.63 17.80 -8.26
CA LEU A 52 6.10 18.15 -9.57
C LEU A 52 5.11 19.34 -9.51
N GLY A 53 5.40 20.38 -10.29
CA GLY A 53 4.58 21.57 -10.42
C GLY A 53 4.91 22.70 -9.42
N VAL A 54 5.88 22.50 -8.54
CA VAL A 54 6.31 23.51 -7.54
C VAL A 54 7.05 24.67 -8.20
N GLY A 55 7.00 25.84 -7.55
CA GLY A 55 7.74 27.04 -7.95
C GLY A 55 6.97 28.04 -8.82
N THR A 56 5.66 27.81 -9.05
CA THR A 56 4.76 28.73 -9.74
C THR A 56 3.45 28.92 -8.95
N ASP A 57 2.46 29.56 -9.56
CA ASP A 57 1.10 29.63 -9.00
C ASP A 57 0.56 28.21 -8.73
N PRO A 58 0.00 27.94 -7.56
CA PRO A 58 -0.46 26.60 -7.20
C PRO A 58 -1.48 25.99 -8.16
N ILE A 59 -2.39 26.81 -8.71
CA ILE A 59 -3.44 26.36 -9.63
C ILE A 59 -2.80 25.97 -10.97
N GLU A 60 -1.89 26.80 -11.49
CA GLU A 60 -1.16 26.52 -12.72
C GLU A 60 -0.22 25.33 -12.54
N GLY A 61 0.50 25.26 -11.41
CA GLY A 61 1.40 24.17 -11.08
C GLY A 61 0.68 22.82 -11.00
N ALA A 62 -0.46 22.77 -10.33
CA ALA A 62 -1.29 21.57 -10.26
C ALA A 62 -1.82 21.14 -11.65
N ALA A 63 -2.28 22.10 -12.47
CA ALA A 63 -2.76 21.81 -13.81
C ALA A 63 -1.65 21.25 -14.72
N LEU A 64 -0.45 21.86 -14.69
CA LEU A 64 0.71 21.36 -15.42
C LEU A 64 1.12 19.97 -14.96
N ALA A 65 1.17 19.72 -13.66
CA ALA A 65 1.51 18.42 -13.10
C ALA A 65 0.53 17.32 -13.57
N ILE A 66 -0.77 17.59 -13.57
CA ILE A 66 -1.79 16.66 -14.08
C ILE A 66 -1.56 16.39 -15.57
N ALA A 67 -1.27 17.43 -16.37
CA ALA A 67 -1.03 17.29 -17.81
C ALA A 67 0.22 16.44 -18.09
N VAL A 68 1.33 16.67 -17.36
CA VAL A 68 2.57 15.91 -17.48
C VAL A 68 2.36 14.43 -17.12
N ILE A 69 1.71 14.14 -15.98
CA ILE A 69 1.41 12.76 -15.57
C ILE A 69 0.50 12.07 -16.62
N SER A 70 -0.46 12.80 -17.18
CA SER A 70 -1.34 12.27 -18.23
C SER A 70 -0.58 11.90 -19.51
N GLU A 71 0.40 12.71 -19.89
CA GLU A 71 1.27 12.46 -21.05
C GLU A 71 2.16 11.23 -20.83
N VAL A 72 2.83 11.15 -19.67
CA VAL A 72 3.65 10.00 -19.29
C VAL A 72 2.83 8.70 -19.31
N ARG A 73 1.60 8.77 -18.78
CA ARG A 73 0.68 7.64 -18.81
C ARG A 73 0.23 7.26 -20.22
N ALA A 74 -0.04 8.24 -21.09
CA ALA A 74 -0.42 8.01 -22.49
C ALA A 74 0.71 7.33 -23.28
N ALA A 75 1.96 7.67 -22.98
CA ALA A 75 3.14 7.01 -23.54
C ALA A 75 3.33 5.56 -23.06
N GLY A 76 2.57 5.10 -22.05
CA GLY A 76 2.71 3.76 -21.48
C GLY A 76 3.82 3.62 -20.44
N ALA A 77 4.54 4.69 -20.12
CA ALA A 77 5.62 4.69 -19.13
C ALA A 77 5.09 4.54 -17.69
N ILE A 78 5.94 4.01 -16.81
CA ILE A 78 5.66 3.97 -15.38
C ILE A 78 6.14 5.27 -14.73
N CYS A 79 5.29 5.87 -13.90
CA CYS A 79 5.58 7.14 -13.25
C CYS A 79 5.44 7.04 -11.73
N ALA A 80 6.37 7.68 -11.01
CA ALA A 80 6.19 8.04 -9.61
C ALA A 80 6.49 9.54 -9.46
N ALA A 81 5.55 10.27 -8.86
CA ALA A 81 5.68 11.70 -8.65
C ALA A 81 5.38 12.05 -7.18
N THR A 82 6.21 12.88 -6.57
CA THR A 82 5.89 13.52 -5.29
C THR A 82 5.23 14.87 -5.55
N THR A 83 4.25 15.21 -4.73
CA THR A 83 3.56 16.50 -4.79
C THR A 83 2.75 16.73 -3.52
N HIS A 84 2.41 17.98 -3.25
CA HIS A 84 1.54 18.35 -2.13
C HIS A 84 0.17 18.93 -2.58
N TYR A 85 -0.11 18.97 -3.88
CA TYR A 85 -1.36 19.54 -4.40
C TYR A 85 -2.56 18.63 -4.17
N ALA A 86 -3.65 19.22 -3.63
CA ALA A 86 -4.91 18.50 -3.40
C ALA A 86 -5.56 18.03 -4.72
N GLU A 87 -5.39 18.80 -5.79
CA GLU A 87 -5.91 18.49 -7.13
C GLU A 87 -5.34 17.19 -7.69
N LEU A 88 -4.06 16.89 -7.42
CA LEU A 88 -3.44 15.63 -7.84
C LEU A 88 -3.94 14.44 -7.02
N LYS A 89 -4.25 14.65 -5.73
CA LYS A 89 -4.89 13.61 -4.92
C LYS A 89 -6.27 13.25 -5.51
N ALA A 90 -7.07 14.26 -5.87
CA ALA A 90 -8.37 14.08 -6.51
C ALA A 90 -8.25 13.45 -7.91
N TYR A 91 -7.28 13.89 -8.71
CA TYR A 91 -6.98 13.31 -10.02
C TYR A 91 -6.69 11.81 -9.92
N ALA A 92 -5.86 11.39 -8.98
CA ALA A 92 -5.51 9.99 -8.80
C ALA A 92 -6.69 9.13 -8.32
N LEU A 93 -7.64 9.68 -7.53
CA LEU A 93 -8.86 8.96 -7.12
C LEU A 93 -9.81 8.71 -8.30
N ASN A 94 -9.83 9.62 -9.28
CA ASN A 94 -10.78 9.59 -10.40
C ASN A 94 -10.19 9.02 -11.70
N THR A 95 -8.88 8.69 -11.72
CA THR A 95 -8.19 8.27 -12.96
C THR A 95 -7.74 6.81 -12.88
N PRO A 96 -8.33 5.91 -13.68
CA PRO A 96 -7.88 4.51 -13.73
C PRO A 96 -6.39 4.41 -14.08
N GLY A 97 -5.66 3.55 -13.37
CA GLY A 97 -4.22 3.34 -13.57
C GLY A 97 -3.33 4.33 -12.81
N VAL A 98 -3.89 5.35 -12.16
CA VAL A 98 -3.19 6.25 -11.22
C VAL A 98 -3.58 5.90 -9.80
N LYS A 99 -2.62 5.94 -8.88
CA LYS A 99 -2.84 5.64 -7.46
C LYS A 99 -2.17 6.68 -6.60
N ASN A 100 -2.87 7.12 -5.58
CA ASN A 100 -2.25 7.84 -4.48
C ASN A 100 -1.33 6.92 -3.68
N ALA A 101 -0.27 7.51 -3.15
CA ALA A 101 0.57 6.88 -2.14
C ALA A 101 0.96 7.92 -1.10
N SER A 102 1.05 7.53 0.16
CA SER A 102 1.45 8.41 1.24
C SER A 102 2.49 7.76 2.14
N CYS A 103 3.46 8.55 2.58
CA CYS A 103 4.40 8.14 3.61
C CYS A 103 3.78 8.42 4.98
N GLU A 104 3.74 7.41 5.83
CA GLU A 104 3.29 7.59 7.21
C GLU A 104 4.27 8.51 7.97
N PHE A 105 3.71 9.44 8.73
CA PHE A 105 4.45 10.36 9.57
C PHE A 105 3.92 10.29 11.00
N ASP A 106 4.81 10.09 11.95
CA ASP A 106 4.48 10.07 13.37
C ASP A 106 4.46 11.52 13.91
N ILE A 107 3.27 12.03 14.15
CA ILE A 107 3.06 13.37 14.69
C ILE A 107 3.54 13.46 16.15
N GLU A 108 3.55 12.35 16.89
CA GLU A 108 4.00 12.39 18.28
C GLU A 108 5.50 12.54 18.41
N THR A 109 6.25 11.84 17.60
CA THR A 109 7.71 11.90 17.58
C THR A 109 8.28 12.90 16.59
N LEU A 110 7.45 13.44 15.68
CA LEU A 110 7.85 14.28 14.54
C LEU A 110 8.88 13.59 13.64
N ARG A 111 8.70 12.29 13.42
CA ARG A 111 9.62 11.48 12.60
C ARG A 111 8.90 10.74 11.49
N PRO A 112 9.54 10.58 10.33
CA PRO A 112 9.03 9.69 9.29
C PRO A 112 9.11 8.23 9.77
N THR A 113 8.06 7.45 9.52
CA THR A 113 8.05 6.01 9.81
C THR A 113 8.68 5.20 8.67
N TYR A 114 8.93 5.83 7.52
CA TYR A 114 9.39 5.20 6.27
C TYR A 114 8.43 4.12 5.73
N LYS A 115 7.19 4.13 6.18
CA LYS A 115 6.17 3.21 5.67
C LYS A 115 5.36 3.91 4.59
N LEU A 116 5.39 3.32 3.37
CA LEU A 116 4.61 3.79 2.24
C LEU A 116 3.28 3.05 2.18
N THR A 117 2.20 3.81 2.16
CA THR A 117 0.84 3.32 1.99
C THR A 117 0.35 3.66 0.59
N ILE A 118 0.00 2.63 -0.19
CA ILE A 118 -0.49 2.77 -1.57
C ILE A 118 -2.02 2.70 -1.59
N GLY A 119 -2.65 3.57 -2.39
CA GLY A 119 -4.11 3.60 -2.60
C GLY A 119 -4.82 4.66 -1.76
N THR A 120 -4.16 5.28 -0.80
CA THR A 120 -4.73 6.33 0.04
C THR A 120 -3.91 7.60 -0.10
N PRO A 121 -4.54 8.77 -0.36
CA PRO A 121 -3.85 10.04 -0.34
C PRO A 121 -3.39 10.41 1.07
N GLY A 122 -2.25 11.06 1.19
CA GLY A 122 -1.73 11.54 2.47
C GLY A 122 -2.52 12.73 3.01
N ARG A 123 -2.60 12.82 4.34
CA ARG A 123 -3.16 13.97 5.05
C ARG A 123 -2.16 15.12 5.09
N SER A 124 -2.67 16.34 5.14
CA SER A 124 -1.87 17.49 5.53
C SER A 124 -1.75 17.55 7.06
N ASN A 125 -0.53 17.48 7.58
CA ASN A 125 -0.25 17.53 9.01
C ASN A 125 0.35 18.88 9.44
N ALA A 126 0.35 19.88 8.55
CA ALA A 126 1.04 21.16 8.79
C ALA A 126 0.60 21.86 10.08
N LEU A 127 -0.71 21.95 10.32
CA LEU A 127 -1.23 22.60 11.53
C LEU A 127 -0.93 21.81 12.80
N ALA A 128 -1.06 20.49 12.78
CA ALA A 128 -0.74 19.61 13.91
C ALA A 128 0.76 19.65 14.24
N ILE A 129 1.60 19.63 13.22
CA ILE A 129 3.06 19.77 13.38
C ILE A 129 3.41 21.14 13.96
N SER A 130 2.80 22.22 13.45
CA SER A 130 3.04 23.58 13.92
C SER A 130 2.63 23.76 15.40
N GLU A 131 1.49 23.22 15.81
CA GLU A 131 1.05 23.22 17.21
C GLU A 131 2.06 22.50 18.09
N ARG A 132 2.53 21.33 17.66
CA ARG A 132 3.51 20.54 18.43
C ARG A 132 4.89 21.21 18.52
N LEU A 133 5.27 21.96 17.50
CA LEU A 133 6.49 22.78 17.50
C LEU A 133 6.36 24.06 18.36
N GLY A 134 5.19 24.32 18.93
CA GLY A 134 4.97 25.41 19.88
C GLY A 134 4.34 26.65 19.28
N LEU A 135 3.77 26.58 18.05
CA LEU A 135 3.02 27.72 17.52
C LEU A 135 1.79 27.97 18.41
N PRO A 136 1.56 29.22 18.89
CA PRO A 136 0.45 29.51 19.78
C PRO A 136 -0.91 29.12 19.21
N LYS A 137 -1.74 28.51 20.04
CA LYS A 137 -3.05 27.97 19.64
C LYS A 137 -3.94 28.97 18.93
N HIS A 138 -3.94 30.24 19.37
CA HIS A 138 -4.74 31.28 18.72
C HIS A 138 -4.34 31.55 17.27
N ILE A 139 -3.09 31.27 16.88
CA ILE A 139 -2.63 31.36 15.47
C ILE A 139 -3.13 30.15 14.71
N ILE A 140 -3.06 28.96 15.29
CA ILE A 140 -3.61 27.75 14.69
C ILE A 140 -5.12 27.88 14.44
N ASP A 141 -5.85 28.36 15.45
CA ASP A 141 -7.31 28.55 15.36
C ASP A 141 -7.67 29.57 14.23
N ARG A 142 -6.89 30.62 14.08
CA ARG A 142 -7.06 31.59 12.97
C ARG A 142 -6.74 30.94 11.62
N ALA A 143 -5.66 30.19 11.51
CA ALA A 143 -5.30 29.50 10.28
C ALA A 143 -6.39 28.48 9.88
N LEU A 144 -6.92 27.75 10.85
CA LEU A 144 -8.07 26.85 10.62
C LEU A 144 -9.32 27.58 10.13
N ALA A 145 -9.55 28.81 10.56
CA ALA A 145 -10.68 29.63 10.09
C ALA A 145 -10.53 30.07 8.63
N GLU A 146 -9.29 30.27 8.17
CA GLU A 146 -8.98 30.67 6.78
C GLU A 146 -9.04 29.50 5.79
N VAL A 147 -8.90 28.25 6.25
CA VAL A 147 -9.04 27.06 5.37
C VAL A 147 -10.44 26.99 4.81
N SER A 148 -10.57 26.87 3.49
CA SER A 148 -11.87 26.85 2.81
C SER A 148 -12.75 25.69 3.28
N SER A 149 -14.07 25.85 3.13
CA SER A 149 -15.02 24.78 3.50
C SER A 149 -14.88 23.55 2.59
N ASP A 150 -14.47 23.75 1.35
CA ASP A 150 -14.32 22.67 0.37
C ASP A 150 -13.04 21.88 0.62
N ASP A 151 -11.94 22.55 0.96
CA ASP A 151 -10.69 21.88 1.37
C ASP A 151 -10.91 21.05 2.64
N ARG A 152 -11.64 21.59 3.62
CA ARG A 152 -11.99 20.83 4.84
C ARG A 152 -12.83 19.60 4.53
N ARG A 153 -13.82 19.70 3.66
CA ARG A 153 -14.64 18.55 3.25
C ARG A 153 -13.82 17.50 2.52
N PHE A 154 -12.86 17.92 1.70
CA PHE A 154 -11.98 17.00 1.00
C PHE A 154 -11.06 16.24 1.97
N GLU A 155 -10.43 16.93 2.93
CA GLU A 155 -9.64 16.31 3.98
C GLU A 155 -10.48 15.38 4.86
N ASP A 156 -11.71 15.73 5.22
CA ASP A 156 -12.65 14.87 5.97
C ASP A 156 -12.97 13.57 5.22
N VAL A 157 -13.09 13.62 3.88
CA VAL A 157 -13.30 12.41 3.06
C VAL A 157 -12.05 11.55 3.05
N ILE A 158 -10.87 12.15 2.95
CA ILE A 158 -9.59 11.44 3.02
C ILE A 158 -9.45 10.74 4.37
N ASP A 159 -9.77 11.43 5.48
CA ASP A 159 -9.73 10.86 6.82
C ASP A 159 -10.62 9.62 6.96
N LYS A 160 -11.84 9.69 6.43
CA LYS A 160 -12.77 8.55 6.43
C LYS A 160 -12.27 7.39 5.57
N LEU A 161 -11.66 7.68 4.42
CA LEU A 161 -11.07 6.66 3.56
C LEU A 161 -9.88 5.97 4.24
N GLU A 162 -9.02 6.73 4.91
CA GLU A 162 -7.89 6.18 5.64
C GLU A 162 -8.33 5.31 6.81
N ALA A 163 -9.31 5.77 7.60
CA ALA A 163 -9.88 4.99 8.69
C ALA A 163 -10.51 3.69 8.17
N ALA A 164 -11.32 3.74 7.11
CA ALA A 164 -11.92 2.56 6.50
C ALA A 164 -10.87 1.58 5.96
N ARG A 165 -9.74 2.08 5.42
CA ARG A 165 -8.63 1.26 4.97
C ARG A 165 -7.95 0.54 6.12
N ILE A 166 -7.65 1.25 7.21
CA ILE A 166 -7.03 0.67 8.41
C ILE A 166 -7.92 -0.46 8.95
N ASP A 167 -9.23 -0.23 9.04
CA ASP A 167 -10.18 -1.24 9.48
C ASP A 167 -10.20 -2.45 8.52
N ALA A 168 -10.20 -2.20 7.22
CA ALA A 168 -10.17 -3.27 6.21
C ALA A 168 -8.88 -4.10 6.28
N GLU A 169 -7.72 -3.47 6.49
CA GLU A 169 -6.45 -4.18 6.68
C GLU A 169 -6.47 -5.06 7.94
N LYS A 170 -6.99 -4.52 9.04
CA LYS A 170 -7.16 -5.26 10.30
C LYS A 170 -8.05 -6.49 10.12
N TYR A 171 -9.23 -6.32 9.51
CA TYR A 171 -10.13 -7.45 9.24
C TYR A 171 -9.51 -8.48 8.30
N ARG A 172 -8.71 -8.04 7.32
CA ARG A 172 -8.00 -8.95 6.42
C ARG A 172 -6.97 -9.78 7.19
N GLU A 173 -6.18 -9.15 8.06
CA GLU A 173 -5.20 -9.84 8.89
C GLU A 173 -5.86 -10.85 9.85
N GLU A 174 -6.97 -10.46 10.49
CA GLU A 174 -7.75 -11.35 11.34
C GLU A 174 -8.30 -12.55 10.56
N ALA A 175 -8.82 -12.31 9.35
CA ALA A 175 -9.34 -13.37 8.47
C ALA A 175 -8.22 -14.32 8.00
N GLU A 176 -7.04 -13.79 7.64
CA GLU A 176 -5.89 -14.62 7.26
C GLU A 176 -5.38 -15.48 8.43
N ASN A 177 -5.35 -14.92 9.65
CA ASN A 177 -4.97 -15.67 10.84
C ASN A 177 -5.98 -16.77 11.15
N MET A 178 -7.28 -16.48 11.11
CA MET A 178 -8.34 -17.46 11.31
C MET A 178 -8.29 -18.58 10.25
N ARG A 179 -8.00 -18.22 8.99
CA ARG A 179 -7.80 -19.21 7.92
C ARG A 179 -6.61 -20.12 8.20
N ARG A 180 -5.48 -19.57 8.67
CA ARG A 180 -4.29 -20.37 9.03
C ARG A 180 -4.58 -21.34 10.20
N GLU A 181 -5.32 -20.89 11.19
CA GLU A 181 -5.74 -21.75 12.31
C GLU A 181 -6.68 -22.86 11.87
N TYR A 182 -7.64 -22.51 11.00
CA TYR A 182 -8.55 -23.50 10.43
C TYR A 182 -7.82 -24.59 9.61
N GLU A 183 -6.87 -24.20 8.77
CA GLU A 183 -6.06 -25.15 7.99
C GLU A 183 -5.21 -26.07 8.88
N LYS A 184 -4.64 -25.54 9.97
CA LYS A 184 -3.94 -26.35 10.97
C LYS A 184 -4.89 -27.35 11.62
N PHE A 185 -6.03 -26.88 12.10
CA PHE A 185 -7.05 -27.74 12.73
C PHE A 185 -7.54 -28.82 11.79
N LYS A 186 -7.79 -28.49 10.53
CA LYS A 186 -8.21 -29.43 9.49
C LYS A 186 -7.14 -30.51 9.27
N THR A 187 -5.88 -30.12 9.15
CA THR A 187 -4.75 -31.05 8.94
C THR A 187 -4.60 -32.02 10.11
N GLU A 188 -4.71 -31.52 11.34
CA GLU A 188 -4.67 -32.36 12.55
C GLU A 188 -5.86 -33.31 12.64
N ALA A 189 -7.06 -32.84 12.30
CA ALA A 189 -8.26 -33.67 12.29
C ALA A 189 -8.16 -34.78 11.24
N GLU A 190 -7.71 -34.46 10.02
CA GLU A 190 -7.47 -35.46 8.97
C GLU A 190 -6.41 -36.50 9.37
N ALA A 191 -5.32 -36.08 10.04
CA ALA A 191 -4.31 -36.99 10.53
C ALA A 191 -4.86 -37.96 11.58
N LYS A 192 -5.66 -37.46 12.53
CA LYS A 192 -6.32 -38.29 13.56
C LYS A 192 -7.33 -39.29 12.96
N ILE A 193 -8.06 -38.87 11.91
CA ILE A 193 -8.98 -39.75 11.20
C ILE A 193 -8.21 -40.87 10.47
N LYS A 194 -7.13 -40.51 9.76
CA LYS A 194 -6.26 -41.51 9.08
C LYS A 194 -5.68 -42.51 10.06
N GLU A 195 -5.20 -42.05 11.22
CA GLU A 195 -4.67 -42.93 12.27
C GLU A 195 -5.72 -43.88 12.81
N LYS A 196 -6.94 -43.40 13.09
CA LYS A 196 -8.07 -44.26 13.53
C LYS A 196 -8.48 -45.32 12.47
N ILE A 197 -8.49 -44.91 11.21
CA ILE A 197 -8.80 -45.83 10.09
C ILE A 197 -7.72 -46.90 9.96
N ALA A 198 -6.42 -46.49 10.07
CA ALA A 198 -5.29 -47.42 10.02
C ALA A 198 -5.33 -48.43 11.17
N ALA A 199 -5.54 -47.94 12.40
CA ALA A 199 -5.68 -48.81 13.57
C ALA A 199 -6.86 -49.76 13.46
N GLY A 200 -8.02 -49.29 12.96
CA GLY A 200 -9.19 -50.13 12.70
C GLY A 200 -8.92 -51.24 11.68
N LYS A 201 -8.23 -50.92 10.57
CA LYS A 201 -7.85 -51.91 9.54
C LYS A 201 -6.85 -52.96 10.07
N ILE A 202 -5.85 -52.50 10.86
CA ILE A 202 -4.87 -53.40 11.50
C ILE A 202 -5.57 -54.35 12.47
N ASN A 203 -6.50 -53.86 13.30
CA ASN A 203 -7.24 -54.73 14.23
C ASN A 203 -8.15 -55.70 13.50
N ALA A 204 -8.81 -55.33 12.40
CA ALA A 204 -9.58 -56.22 11.56
C ALA A 204 -8.69 -57.33 10.95
N PHE A 205 -7.53 -56.96 10.42
CA PHE A 205 -6.57 -57.90 9.86
C PHE A 205 -6.08 -58.93 10.91
N PHE A 206 -5.74 -58.45 12.15
CA PHE A 206 -5.37 -59.36 13.23
C PHE A 206 -6.49 -60.32 13.62
N LYS A 207 -7.75 -59.87 13.66
CA LYS A 207 -8.90 -60.75 13.94
C LYS A 207 -9.11 -61.84 12.86
N GLU A 208 -8.73 -61.54 11.63
CA GLU A 208 -8.94 -62.41 10.49
C GLU A 208 -7.82 -63.45 10.32
N ILE A 209 -6.56 -63.09 10.68
CA ILE A 209 -5.37 -63.93 10.44
C ILE A 209 -4.77 -64.50 11.72
N CYS A 210 -4.89 -63.82 12.87
CA CYS A 210 -4.29 -64.30 14.12
C CYS A 210 -5.15 -65.37 14.79
N LEU A 211 -4.68 -66.61 14.80
CA LEU A 211 -5.36 -67.76 15.41
C LEU A 211 -5.80 -67.56 16.87
N LEU A 212 -5.10 -66.71 17.60
CA LEU A 212 -5.41 -66.39 19.00
C LEU A 212 -6.58 -65.38 19.16
N GLN A 213 -7.02 -64.75 18.09
CA GLN A 213 -8.12 -63.76 18.10
C GLN A 213 -9.32 -64.20 17.25
N GLN A 214 -9.25 -65.37 16.62
CA GLN A 214 -10.36 -65.96 15.91
C GLN A 214 -11.32 -66.68 16.89
N ASP A 215 -12.63 -66.41 16.75
CA ASP A 215 -13.63 -67.20 17.45
C ASP A 215 -13.59 -68.65 16.92
N PHE A 216 -13.30 -69.60 17.80
CA PHE A 216 -13.28 -71.00 17.41
C PHE A 216 -14.69 -71.38 16.96
N VAL A 217 -14.82 -71.80 15.70
CA VAL A 217 -16.08 -72.22 15.10
C VAL A 217 -16.65 -73.51 15.76
N ARG A 218 -15.80 -74.22 16.55
CA ARG A 218 -16.18 -75.43 17.24
C ARG A 218 -15.71 -75.42 18.69
N SER A 219 -16.44 -74.72 19.51
CA SER A 219 -16.24 -74.72 20.95
C SER A 219 -16.58 -76.06 21.64
N ASP A 220 -17.31 -76.90 20.95
CA ASP A 220 -17.72 -78.21 21.39
C ASP A 220 -16.60 -79.28 21.39
N LEU A 221 -15.48 -79.03 20.75
CA LEU A 221 -14.34 -79.95 20.72
C LEU A 221 -13.31 -79.77 21.85
N PHE A 222 -13.50 -78.75 22.69
CA PHE A 222 -12.57 -78.45 23.80
C PHE A 222 -13.21 -78.52 25.19
N GLN A 223 -14.28 -79.31 25.35
CA GLN A 223 -14.78 -79.74 26.64
C GLN A 223 -14.15 -81.09 26.98
N GLY A 224 -12.97 -80.98 27.64
CA GLY A 224 -12.26 -82.11 28.24
C GLY A 224 -11.63 -81.66 29.52
#